data_f716f09ff077f14d8aabcbf774c1adac
#
_entry.id   f716f09ff077f14d8aabcbf774c1adac
#
_cell.length_a   1.000
_cell.length_b   1.000
_cell.length_c   1.000
_cell.angle_alpha   90.00
_cell.angle_beta   90.00
_cell.angle_gamma   90.00
#
_symmetry.space_group_name_H-M   'P 1'
#
loop_
_entity.id
_entity.type
_entity.pdbx_description
1 polymer ?
#
loop_
_entity_poly.entity_id
_entity_poly.type
_entity_poly.pdbx_seq_one_letter_code
_entity_poly.pdbx_strand_id
1 'polypeptide(L)'
;MTFNKDKYSNDLKLKFLSYAPITDASWKLVEDIIEFQLLKKGEILLRNGQIAREIHFICKGALRAYITDKEGNIYNKNIFLEGYFAGSKVSLLQQTPSDFTIEALEDCILIAINYKKYRELINQNDDLKNYYIAYLEKNWVIEKEQREIALVMENATERYLDLLAKHPDISHRIPLLHIASHLGITPTQLSRIRKSLDKNS
;
A
#
# COMPACT_ATOMS: atom_id res chain seq x y z
N MET A 1 10.99 3.59 21.08
CA MET A 1 9.55 3.91 21.08
C MET A 1 8.78 2.66 21.46
N THR A 2 8.06 2.69 22.55
CA THR A 2 7.10 1.65 22.91
C THR A 2 5.81 1.91 22.12
N PHE A 3 5.37 0.96 21.32
CA PHE A 3 4.10 1.01 20.61
C PHE A 3 3.25 -0.21 20.98
N ASN A 4 1.94 -0.07 20.89
CA ASN A 4 1.00 -1.14 21.27
C ASN A 4 0.91 -2.20 20.18
N LYS A 5 1.68 -3.29 20.35
CA LYS A 5 1.70 -4.42 19.40
C LYS A 5 0.35 -5.11 19.28
N ASP A 6 -0.35 -5.29 20.41
CA ASP A 6 -1.64 -5.99 20.45
C ASP A 6 -2.69 -5.23 19.64
N LYS A 7 -2.71 -3.88 19.76
CA LYS A 7 -3.57 -3.04 18.92
C LYS A 7 -3.32 -3.29 17.44
N TYR A 8 -2.06 -3.26 17.00
CA TYR A 8 -1.74 -3.39 15.58
C TYR A 8 -1.93 -4.81 15.05
N SER A 9 -1.70 -5.85 15.88
CA SER A 9 -2.07 -7.22 15.53
C SER A 9 -3.58 -7.34 15.34
N ASN A 10 -4.38 -6.72 16.24
CA ASN A 10 -5.83 -6.69 16.09
C ASN A 10 -6.29 -5.90 14.85
N ASP A 11 -5.66 -4.77 14.53
CA ASP A 11 -5.96 -4.00 13.30
C ASP A 11 -5.71 -4.86 12.05
N LEU A 12 -4.62 -5.64 12.03
CA LEU A 12 -4.35 -6.59 10.95
C LEU A 12 -5.41 -7.70 10.90
N LYS A 13 -5.83 -8.28 12.06
CA LYS A 13 -6.90 -9.28 12.14
C LYS A 13 -8.21 -8.73 11.56
N LEU A 14 -8.59 -7.53 11.95
CA LEU A 14 -9.79 -6.85 11.43
C LEU A 14 -9.68 -6.62 9.92
N LYS A 15 -8.49 -6.32 9.41
CA LYS A 15 -8.26 -6.21 7.96
C LYS A 15 -8.48 -7.54 7.24
N PHE A 16 -8.01 -8.66 7.78
CA PHE A 16 -8.30 -9.98 7.21
C PHE A 16 -9.81 -10.27 7.23
N LEU A 17 -10.47 -10.06 8.37
CA LEU A 17 -11.92 -10.26 8.54
C LEU A 17 -12.76 -9.36 7.61
N SER A 18 -12.23 -8.22 7.16
CA SER A 18 -12.93 -7.35 6.20
C SER A 18 -13.03 -7.93 4.79
N TYR A 19 -12.30 -9.00 4.50
CA TYR A 19 -12.39 -9.72 3.22
C TYR A 19 -13.21 -11.00 3.35
N ALA A 20 -12.92 -11.83 4.34
CA ALA A 20 -13.69 -13.05 4.62
C ALA A 20 -13.53 -13.47 6.09
N PRO A 21 -14.48 -14.24 6.64
CA PRO A 21 -14.34 -14.82 7.98
C PRO A 21 -13.12 -15.75 8.05
N ILE A 22 -12.36 -15.62 9.13
CA ILE A 22 -11.26 -16.52 9.49
C ILE A 22 -11.45 -17.01 10.92
N THR A 23 -11.04 -18.24 11.22
CA THR A 23 -11.11 -18.81 12.56
C THR A 23 -10.00 -18.24 13.45
N ASP A 24 -10.21 -18.29 14.79
CA ASP A 24 -9.17 -17.90 15.73
C ASP A 24 -7.93 -18.81 15.64
N ALA A 25 -8.13 -20.09 15.30
CA ALA A 25 -7.03 -21.03 15.05
C ALA A 25 -6.16 -20.58 13.86
N SER A 26 -6.78 -20.25 12.73
CA SER A 26 -6.08 -19.74 11.56
C SER A 26 -5.42 -18.39 11.82
N TRP A 27 -6.09 -17.51 12.60
CA TRP A 27 -5.48 -16.25 13.01
C TRP A 27 -4.20 -16.47 13.82
N LYS A 28 -4.22 -17.42 14.76
CA LYS A 28 -3.03 -17.74 15.58
C LYS A 28 -1.84 -18.14 14.73
N LEU A 29 -2.05 -18.95 13.68
CA LEU A 29 -1.01 -19.31 12.72
C LEU A 29 -0.45 -18.09 11.98
N VAL A 30 -1.31 -17.10 11.65
CA VAL A 30 -0.86 -15.85 11.04
C VAL A 30 -0.03 -15.03 12.02
N GLU A 31 -0.43 -14.94 13.29
CA GLU A 31 0.33 -14.27 14.35
C GLU A 31 1.74 -14.86 14.54
N ASP A 32 1.91 -16.16 14.36
CA ASP A 32 3.20 -16.83 14.53
C ASP A 32 4.21 -16.51 13.39
N ILE A 33 3.77 -15.90 12.29
CA ILE A 33 4.63 -15.56 11.15
C ILE A 33 4.78 -14.06 10.90
N ILE A 34 4.23 -13.20 11.76
CA ILE A 34 4.36 -11.74 11.65
C ILE A 34 5.52 -11.22 12.49
N GLU A 35 6.17 -10.18 11.99
CA GLU A 35 7.22 -9.46 12.72
C GLU A 35 6.96 -7.95 12.64
N PHE A 36 7.15 -7.23 13.77
CA PHE A 36 7.06 -5.78 13.78
C PHE A 36 8.35 -5.14 13.30
N GLN A 37 8.23 -4.21 12.36
CA GLN A 37 9.34 -3.47 11.79
C GLN A 37 9.10 -1.97 11.93
N LEU A 38 10.15 -1.24 12.33
CA LEU A 38 10.16 0.22 12.33
C LEU A 38 10.97 0.69 11.14
N LEU A 39 10.46 1.68 10.44
CA LEU A 39 11.13 2.28 9.30
C LEU A 39 11.09 3.80 9.44
N LYS A 40 12.24 4.46 9.34
CA LYS A 40 12.32 5.92 9.42
C LYS A 40 11.98 6.54 8.08
N LYS A 41 11.47 7.78 8.12
CA LYS A 41 11.27 8.58 6.91
C LYS A 41 12.52 8.60 6.05
N GLY A 42 12.36 8.31 4.74
CA GLY A 42 13.43 8.23 3.75
C GLY A 42 14.14 6.88 3.69
N GLU A 43 13.88 5.96 4.62
CA GLU A 43 14.46 4.61 4.54
C GLU A 43 13.78 3.77 3.47
N ILE A 44 14.57 2.92 2.83
CA ILE A 44 14.12 2.04 1.75
C ILE A 44 13.73 0.68 2.32
N LEU A 45 12.48 0.31 2.10
CA LEU A 45 11.93 -1.00 2.45
C LEU A 45 12.31 -2.09 1.44
N LEU A 46 12.30 -1.76 0.15
CA LEU A 46 12.66 -2.65 -0.95
C LEU A 46 13.29 -1.81 -2.07
N ARG A 47 14.46 -2.19 -2.55
CA ARG A 47 15.11 -1.53 -3.70
C ARG A 47 14.69 -2.19 -5.02
N ASN A 48 14.62 -1.39 -6.08
CA ASN A 48 14.62 -1.92 -7.45
C ASN A 48 15.80 -2.90 -7.62
N GLY A 49 15.58 -4.02 -8.28
CA GLY A 49 16.57 -5.08 -8.46
C GLY A 49 16.69 -6.08 -7.30
N GLN A 50 16.07 -5.83 -6.14
CA GLN A 50 16.01 -6.79 -5.04
C GLN A 50 14.81 -7.73 -5.19
N ILE A 51 14.97 -8.99 -4.76
CA ILE A 51 13.87 -9.95 -4.68
C ILE A 51 13.11 -9.71 -3.38
N ALA A 52 11.81 -9.44 -3.47
CA ALA A 52 10.94 -9.29 -2.31
C ALA A 52 10.72 -10.64 -1.61
N ARG A 53 10.72 -10.63 -0.28
CA ARG A 53 10.48 -11.82 0.55
C ARG A 53 9.30 -11.66 1.49
N GLU A 54 8.85 -10.44 1.69
CA GLU A 54 7.82 -10.07 2.65
C GLU A 54 6.76 -9.18 2.03
N ILE A 55 5.54 -9.30 2.54
CA ILE A 55 4.48 -8.32 2.38
C ILE A 55 4.32 -7.57 3.70
N HIS A 56 4.10 -6.26 3.65
CA HIS A 56 4.06 -5.41 4.82
C HIS A 56 2.68 -4.77 4.99
N PHE A 57 2.06 -4.98 6.15
CA PHE A 57 0.87 -4.24 6.55
C PHE A 57 1.29 -2.95 7.24
N ILE A 58 0.71 -1.82 6.85
CA ILE A 58 1.05 -0.51 7.40
C ILE A 58 0.15 -0.24 8.60
N CYS A 59 0.75 -0.26 9.80
CA CYS A 59 0.08 0.06 11.05
C CYS A 59 0.02 1.57 11.28
N LYS A 60 1.10 2.28 10.89
CA LYS A 60 1.24 3.73 10.99
C LYS A 60 2.22 4.22 9.95
N GLY A 61 1.97 5.42 9.41
CA GLY A 61 2.83 6.10 8.45
C GLY A 61 2.43 5.84 7.00
N ALA A 62 3.27 6.27 6.07
CA ALA A 62 3.02 6.20 4.64
C ALA A 62 4.27 5.71 3.89
N LEU A 63 4.04 4.87 2.88
CA LEU A 63 5.08 4.41 1.95
C LEU A 63 4.73 4.84 0.53
N ARG A 64 5.73 5.00 -0.32
CA ARG A 64 5.56 5.09 -1.78
C ARG A 64 6.26 3.95 -2.50
N ALA A 65 5.69 3.50 -3.60
CA ALA A 65 6.41 2.73 -4.62
C ALA A 65 6.71 3.65 -5.78
N TYR A 66 7.95 3.68 -6.24
CA TYR A 66 8.36 4.51 -7.37
C TYR A 66 9.31 3.78 -8.33
N ILE A 67 9.25 4.21 -9.58
CA ILE A 67 10.13 3.77 -10.67
C ILE A 67 11.02 4.94 -11.04
N THR A 68 12.29 4.68 -11.29
CA THR A 68 13.24 5.65 -11.86
C THR A 68 13.53 5.25 -13.30
N ASP A 69 13.32 6.17 -14.25
CA ASP A 69 13.68 5.93 -15.64
C ASP A 69 15.19 6.07 -15.89
N LYS A 70 15.61 5.89 -17.15
CA LYS A 70 17.05 5.97 -17.55
C LYS A 70 17.61 7.38 -17.44
N GLU A 71 16.76 8.39 -17.50
CA GLU A 71 17.10 9.81 -17.37
C GLU A 71 17.13 10.28 -15.91
N GLY A 72 16.78 9.40 -14.94
CA GLY A 72 16.73 9.71 -13.52
C GLY A 72 15.42 10.32 -13.02
N ASN A 73 14.39 10.42 -13.87
CA ASN A 73 13.07 10.90 -13.45
C ASN A 73 12.37 9.86 -12.57
N ILE A 74 11.68 10.34 -11.54
CA ILE A 74 10.98 9.50 -10.56
C ILE A 74 9.47 9.59 -10.78
N TYR A 75 8.84 8.43 -10.93
CA TYR A 75 7.38 8.29 -11.10
C TYR A 75 6.80 7.44 -9.97
N ASN A 76 5.88 8.01 -9.18
CA ASN A 76 5.20 7.27 -8.13
C ASN A 76 4.15 6.33 -8.72
N LYS A 77 4.44 5.03 -8.63
CA LYS A 77 3.52 3.97 -9.01
C LYS A 77 2.35 3.87 -8.02
N ASN A 78 2.62 4.02 -6.73
CA ASN A 78 1.60 3.93 -5.67
C ASN A 78 2.03 4.67 -4.39
N ILE A 79 1.03 5.11 -3.61
CA ILE A 79 1.18 5.55 -2.22
C ILE A 79 0.38 4.56 -1.37
N PHE A 80 1.00 4.05 -0.32
CA PHE A 80 0.38 3.14 0.63
C PHE A 80 0.25 3.84 1.97
N LEU A 81 -0.94 3.81 2.55
CA LEU A 81 -1.27 4.41 3.84
C LEU A 81 -1.63 3.31 4.85
N GLU A 82 -2.01 3.70 6.06
CA GLU A 82 -2.45 2.77 7.11
C GLU A 82 -3.59 1.85 6.61
N GLY A 83 -3.54 0.58 7.01
CA GLY A 83 -4.52 -0.42 6.62
C GLY A 83 -4.30 -1.03 5.23
N TYR A 84 -3.26 -0.60 4.49
CA TYR A 84 -2.89 -1.19 3.20
C TYR A 84 -1.72 -2.17 3.33
N PHE A 85 -1.64 -3.08 2.35
CA PHE A 85 -0.50 -3.98 2.20
C PHE A 85 0.47 -3.44 1.15
N ALA A 86 1.71 -3.19 1.54
CA ALA A 86 2.81 -2.80 0.67
C ALA A 86 3.70 -4.00 0.32
N GLY A 87 4.20 -4.05 -0.92
CA GLY A 87 5.12 -5.07 -1.39
C GLY A 87 5.15 -5.18 -2.92
N SER A 88 6.19 -5.74 -3.46
CA SER A 88 6.30 -6.06 -4.89
C SER A 88 5.67 -7.43 -5.16
N LYS A 89 4.38 -7.44 -5.52
CA LYS A 89 3.60 -8.68 -5.69
C LYS A 89 4.17 -9.59 -6.78
N VAL A 90 4.60 -9.04 -7.91
CA VAL A 90 5.20 -9.82 -8.99
C VAL A 90 6.51 -10.46 -8.50
N SER A 91 7.37 -9.68 -7.84
CA SER A 91 8.61 -10.20 -7.27
C SER A 91 8.35 -11.30 -6.23
N LEU A 92 7.34 -11.14 -5.36
CA LEU A 92 6.94 -12.16 -4.39
C LEU A 92 6.44 -13.45 -5.05
N LEU A 93 5.63 -13.33 -6.11
CA LEU A 93 5.04 -14.47 -6.81
C LEU A 93 6.06 -15.23 -7.67
N GLN A 94 6.87 -14.50 -8.43
CA GLN A 94 7.81 -15.07 -9.42
C GLN A 94 9.22 -15.29 -8.87
N GLN A 95 9.51 -14.75 -7.66
CA GLN A 95 10.87 -14.75 -7.08
C GLN A 95 11.91 -14.10 -8.02
N THR A 96 11.48 -13.05 -8.72
CA THR A 96 12.31 -12.21 -9.61
C THR A 96 12.59 -10.85 -8.96
N PRO A 97 13.61 -10.11 -9.41
CA PRO A 97 13.87 -8.75 -8.95
C PRO A 97 12.65 -7.84 -9.08
N SER A 98 12.47 -6.93 -8.11
CA SER A 98 11.43 -5.90 -8.16
C SER A 98 11.79 -4.81 -9.17
N ASP A 99 10.83 -4.38 -9.99
CA ASP A 99 10.97 -3.30 -10.96
C ASP A 99 10.84 -1.90 -10.34
N PHE A 100 10.63 -1.79 -9.04
CA PHE A 100 10.44 -0.52 -8.35
C PHE A 100 11.00 -0.55 -6.92
N THR A 101 11.23 0.64 -6.39
CA THR A 101 11.67 0.87 -5.00
C THR A 101 10.46 1.20 -4.13
N ILE A 102 10.45 0.71 -2.87
CA ILE A 102 9.50 1.12 -1.83
C ILE A 102 10.26 1.89 -0.76
N GLU A 103 9.79 3.09 -0.44
CA GLU A 103 10.42 4.03 0.50
C GLU A 103 9.40 4.61 1.48
N ALA A 104 9.84 4.87 2.70
CA ALA A 104 9.04 5.51 3.74
C ALA A 104 8.93 7.03 3.51
N LEU A 105 7.71 7.54 3.43
CA LEU A 105 7.43 9.00 3.38
C LEU A 105 7.30 9.62 4.77
N GLU A 106 7.05 8.80 5.78
CA GLU A 106 6.92 9.15 7.21
C GLU A 106 7.64 8.09 8.05
N ASP A 107 7.80 8.33 9.35
CA ASP A 107 8.19 7.27 10.29
C ASP A 107 7.08 6.23 10.37
N CYS A 108 7.39 4.99 10.01
CA CYS A 108 6.42 3.91 9.87
C CYS A 108 6.54 2.85 10.96
N ILE A 109 5.40 2.27 11.32
CA ILE A 109 5.28 1.01 12.04
C ILE A 109 4.62 0.03 11.08
N LEU A 110 5.30 -1.07 10.80
CA LEU A 110 4.89 -2.08 9.84
C LEU A 110 4.77 -3.44 10.53
N ILE A 111 3.90 -4.29 10.01
CA ILE A 111 3.94 -5.73 10.26
C ILE A 111 4.43 -6.40 8.98
N ALA A 112 5.62 -6.96 9.05
CA ALA A 112 6.20 -7.79 8.01
C ALA A 112 5.63 -9.22 8.11
N ILE A 113 5.23 -9.78 6.98
CA ILE A 113 4.71 -11.14 6.86
C ILE A 113 5.59 -11.88 5.87
N ASN A 114 6.29 -12.91 6.31
CA ASN A 114 7.09 -13.74 5.43
C ASN A 114 6.19 -14.39 4.36
N TYR A 115 6.41 -14.06 3.09
CA TYR A 115 5.49 -14.43 2.00
C TYR A 115 5.47 -15.94 1.75
N LYS A 116 6.59 -16.65 1.89
CA LYS A 116 6.64 -18.09 1.72
C LYS A 116 5.79 -18.80 2.78
N LYS A 117 6.00 -18.48 4.06
CA LYS A 117 5.19 -19.02 5.17
C LYS A 117 3.71 -18.67 5.02
N TYR A 118 3.42 -17.42 4.65
CA TYR A 118 2.06 -16.97 4.39
C TYR A 118 1.37 -17.80 3.29
N ARG A 119 2.05 -18.09 2.18
CA ARG A 119 1.51 -18.96 1.12
C ARG A 119 1.30 -20.40 1.55
N GLU A 120 2.17 -20.91 2.43
CA GLU A 120 2.02 -22.25 3.02
C GLU A 120 0.75 -22.31 3.88
N LEU A 121 0.52 -21.32 4.75
CA LEU A 121 -0.72 -21.22 5.56
C LEU A 121 -1.98 -21.13 4.71
N ILE A 122 -1.98 -20.28 3.68
CA ILE A 122 -3.11 -20.17 2.73
C ILE A 122 -3.40 -21.50 2.06
N ASN A 123 -2.38 -22.26 1.66
CA ASN A 123 -2.58 -23.54 0.98
C ASN A 123 -3.15 -24.64 1.90
N GLN A 124 -2.90 -24.54 3.21
CA GLN A 124 -3.27 -25.57 4.19
C GLN A 124 -4.60 -25.28 4.91
N ASN A 125 -5.11 -24.04 4.85
CA ASN A 125 -6.30 -23.61 5.61
C ASN A 125 -7.34 -23.01 4.68
N ASP A 126 -8.53 -23.60 4.62
CA ASP A 126 -9.57 -23.22 3.65
C ASP A 126 -10.15 -21.81 3.92
N ASP A 127 -10.26 -21.39 5.17
CA ASP A 127 -10.70 -20.04 5.52
C ASP A 127 -9.67 -18.98 5.08
N LEU A 128 -8.37 -19.26 5.18
CA LEU A 128 -7.31 -18.41 4.66
C LEU A 128 -7.26 -18.40 3.12
N LYS A 129 -7.62 -19.50 2.45
CA LYS A 129 -7.80 -19.51 0.98
C LYS A 129 -8.95 -18.59 0.58
N ASN A 130 -10.09 -18.72 1.23
CA ASN A 130 -11.26 -17.87 0.95
C ASN A 130 -10.94 -16.38 1.18
N TYR A 131 -10.28 -16.07 2.29
CA TYR A 131 -9.77 -14.73 2.55
C TYR A 131 -8.84 -14.24 1.41
N TYR A 132 -7.89 -15.06 0.97
CA TYR A 132 -6.92 -14.66 -0.07
C TYR A 132 -7.58 -14.45 -1.42
N ILE A 133 -8.57 -15.28 -1.79
CA ILE A 133 -9.37 -15.11 -3.00
C ILE A 133 -10.11 -13.77 -2.93
N ALA A 134 -10.86 -13.52 -1.86
CA ALA A 134 -11.61 -12.26 -1.69
C ALA A 134 -10.68 -11.02 -1.67
N TYR A 135 -9.49 -11.13 -1.07
CA TYR A 135 -8.47 -10.09 -1.13
C TYR A 135 -8.01 -9.81 -2.57
N LEU A 136 -7.75 -10.86 -3.37
CA LEU A 136 -7.34 -10.70 -4.77
C LEU A 136 -8.46 -10.12 -5.62
N GLU A 137 -9.69 -10.62 -5.50
CA GLU A 137 -10.86 -10.13 -6.23
C GLU A 137 -11.09 -8.64 -5.95
N LYS A 138 -11.08 -8.23 -4.67
CA LYS A 138 -11.31 -6.83 -4.31
C LYS A 138 -10.20 -5.92 -4.80
N ASN A 139 -8.94 -6.22 -4.49
CA ASN A 139 -7.83 -5.26 -4.71
C ASN A 139 -7.19 -5.37 -6.09
N TRP A 140 -7.24 -6.56 -6.73
CA TRP A 140 -6.53 -6.83 -7.97
C TRP A 140 -7.44 -7.04 -9.18
N VAL A 141 -8.73 -7.25 -8.97
CA VAL A 141 -9.72 -7.26 -10.04
C VAL A 141 -10.54 -5.97 -9.97
N ILE A 142 -11.37 -5.81 -8.93
CA ILE A 142 -12.35 -4.72 -8.85
C ILE A 142 -11.67 -3.34 -8.75
N GLU A 143 -10.84 -3.12 -7.74
CA GLU A 143 -10.20 -1.80 -7.52
C GLU A 143 -9.20 -1.46 -8.65
N LYS A 144 -8.53 -2.46 -9.22
CA LYS A 144 -7.62 -2.23 -10.34
C LYS A 144 -8.39 -1.80 -11.59
N GLU A 145 -9.48 -2.49 -11.95
CA GLU A 145 -10.32 -2.14 -13.10
C GLU A 145 -10.92 -0.73 -12.93
N GLN A 146 -11.46 -0.43 -11.74
CA GLN A 146 -11.96 0.93 -11.44
C GLN A 146 -10.89 1.99 -11.63
N ARG A 147 -9.66 1.74 -11.18
CA ARG A 147 -8.53 2.67 -11.38
C ARG A 147 -8.16 2.82 -12.86
N GLU A 148 -8.17 1.76 -13.64
CA GLU A 148 -7.89 1.80 -15.07
C GLU A 148 -8.96 2.62 -15.82
N ILE A 149 -10.23 2.44 -15.47
CA ILE A 149 -11.34 3.25 -16.00
C ILE A 149 -11.18 4.72 -15.62
N ALA A 150 -10.91 5.02 -14.34
CA ALA A 150 -10.73 6.38 -13.84
C ALA A 150 -9.56 7.11 -14.55
N LEU A 151 -8.47 6.42 -14.85
CA LEU A 151 -7.35 7.01 -15.59
C LEU A 151 -7.73 7.47 -17.01
N VAL A 152 -8.70 6.84 -17.64
CA VAL A 152 -9.17 7.16 -19.00
C VAL A 152 -10.33 8.16 -18.98
N MET A 153 -11.26 8.00 -18.04
CA MET A 153 -12.52 8.74 -18.02
C MET A 153 -12.49 10.01 -17.16
N GLU A 154 -11.64 10.05 -16.13
CA GLU A 154 -11.62 11.16 -15.18
C GLU A 154 -10.50 12.15 -15.48
N ASN A 155 -10.79 13.44 -15.31
CA ASN A 155 -9.76 14.47 -15.35
C ASN A 155 -8.96 14.52 -14.03
N ALA A 156 -7.86 15.28 -14.02
CA ALA A 156 -6.95 15.34 -12.86
C ALA A 156 -7.62 15.92 -11.59
N THR A 157 -8.60 16.81 -11.75
CA THR A 157 -9.32 17.38 -10.62
C THR A 157 -10.23 16.34 -9.96
N GLU A 158 -10.95 15.57 -10.75
CA GLU A 158 -11.82 14.48 -10.27
C GLU A 158 -11.01 13.44 -9.53
N ARG A 159 -9.88 12.96 -10.11
CA ARG A 159 -8.98 12.02 -9.43
C ARG A 159 -8.39 12.57 -8.13
N TYR A 160 -8.10 13.88 -8.08
CA TYR A 160 -7.62 14.51 -6.85
C TYR A 160 -8.72 14.59 -5.78
N LEU A 161 -9.96 14.93 -6.16
CA LEU A 161 -11.09 14.94 -5.24
C LEU A 161 -11.42 13.55 -4.71
N ASP A 162 -11.39 12.51 -5.55
CA ASP A 162 -11.54 11.11 -5.13
C ASP A 162 -10.46 10.69 -4.13
N LEU A 163 -9.20 11.10 -4.38
CA LEU A 163 -8.11 10.86 -3.43
C LEU A 163 -8.34 11.54 -2.09
N LEU A 164 -8.81 12.80 -2.07
CA LEU A 164 -9.13 13.52 -0.84
C LEU A 164 -10.34 12.93 -0.10
N ALA A 165 -11.36 12.47 -0.84
CA ALA A 165 -12.52 11.80 -0.24
C ALA A 165 -12.13 10.50 0.49
N LYS A 166 -11.20 9.73 -0.10
CA LYS A 166 -10.67 8.49 0.50
C LYS A 166 -9.67 8.75 1.63
N HIS A 167 -8.89 9.82 1.53
CA HIS A 167 -7.81 10.16 2.45
C HIS A 167 -7.77 11.68 2.72
N PRO A 168 -8.68 12.21 3.58
CA PRO A 168 -8.82 13.66 3.79
C PRO A 168 -7.54 14.38 4.21
N ASP A 169 -6.69 13.74 5.00
CA ASP A 169 -5.47 14.33 5.55
C ASP A 169 -4.23 14.15 4.65
N ILE A 170 -4.37 13.50 3.50
CA ILE A 170 -3.20 13.12 2.66
C ILE A 170 -2.38 14.35 2.23
N SER A 171 -3.03 15.47 1.93
CA SER A 171 -2.36 16.70 1.48
C SER A 171 -1.56 17.41 2.57
N HIS A 172 -1.84 17.13 3.85
CA HIS A 172 -1.08 17.62 5.01
C HIS A 172 0.08 16.72 5.39
N ARG A 173 -0.02 15.44 5.06
CA ARG A 173 0.96 14.41 5.43
C ARG A 173 2.00 14.15 4.32
N ILE A 174 1.56 14.10 3.08
CA ILE A 174 2.38 13.70 1.95
C ILE A 174 2.77 14.92 1.11
N PRO A 175 4.06 15.11 0.78
CA PRO A 175 4.50 16.19 -0.09
C PRO A 175 3.74 16.19 -1.44
N LEU A 176 3.27 17.36 -1.86
CA LEU A 176 2.47 17.53 -3.08
C LEU A 176 3.15 16.97 -4.34
N LEU A 177 4.49 16.98 -4.37
CA LEU A 177 5.26 16.34 -5.43
C LEU A 177 4.89 14.87 -5.60
N HIS A 178 4.76 14.12 -4.50
CA HIS A 178 4.42 12.69 -4.54
C HIS A 178 2.96 12.46 -4.90
N ILE A 179 2.06 13.34 -4.42
CA ILE A 179 0.64 13.28 -4.77
C ILE A 179 0.47 13.58 -6.27
N ALA A 180 1.10 14.63 -6.79
CA ALA A 180 1.04 14.97 -8.21
C ALA A 180 1.55 13.81 -9.10
N SER A 181 2.71 13.25 -8.74
CA SER A 181 3.28 12.09 -9.45
C SER A 181 2.35 10.86 -9.39
N HIS A 182 1.68 10.61 -8.27
CA HIS A 182 0.70 9.52 -8.13
C HIS A 182 -0.55 9.74 -9.02
N LEU A 183 -0.97 10.98 -9.17
CA LEU A 183 -2.11 11.37 -10.04
C LEU A 183 -1.73 11.46 -11.53
N GLY A 184 -0.45 11.28 -11.87
CA GLY A 184 0.04 11.39 -13.25
C GLY A 184 0.06 12.83 -13.79
N ILE A 185 0.23 13.84 -12.92
CA ILE A 185 0.27 15.26 -13.27
C ILE A 185 1.52 15.93 -12.69
N THR A 186 1.80 17.15 -13.16
CA THR A 186 2.90 17.95 -12.60
C THR A 186 2.52 18.61 -11.27
N PRO A 187 3.48 18.92 -10.39
CA PRO A 187 3.22 19.68 -9.16
C PRO A 187 2.56 21.04 -9.42
N THR A 188 2.92 21.69 -10.54
CA THR A 188 2.32 22.96 -10.97
C THR A 188 0.83 22.80 -11.32
N GLN A 189 0.46 21.72 -12.02
CA GLN A 189 -0.93 21.41 -12.31
C GLN A 189 -1.72 21.16 -11.02
N LEU A 190 -1.18 20.34 -10.09
CA LEU A 190 -1.83 20.10 -8.80
C LEU A 190 -2.01 21.38 -7.99
N SER A 191 -1.01 22.28 -7.96
CA SER A 191 -1.12 23.58 -7.29
C SER A 191 -2.25 24.44 -7.87
N ARG A 192 -2.44 24.43 -9.21
CA ARG A 192 -3.54 25.16 -9.86
C ARG A 192 -4.90 24.56 -9.51
N ILE A 193 -5.03 23.23 -9.50
CA ILE A 193 -6.26 22.54 -9.09
C ILE A 193 -6.63 22.96 -7.68
N ARG A 194 -5.70 22.88 -6.71
CA ARG A 194 -5.96 23.29 -5.32
C ARG A 194 -6.43 24.71 -5.19
N LYS A 195 -5.74 25.66 -5.83
CA LYS A 195 -6.14 27.09 -5.83
C LYS A 195 -7.53 27.32 -6.43
N SER A 196 -7.93 26.53 -7.41
CA SER A 196 -9.27 26.60 -8.01
C SER A 196 -10.34 26.09 -7.06
N LEU A 197 -10.07 25.03 -6.31
CA LEU A 197 -10.99 24.47 -5.31
C LEU A 197 -11.17 25.43 -4.12
N ASP A 198 -10.07 26.02 -3.61
CA ASP A 198 -10.10 26.97 -2.48
C ASP A 198 -10.89 28.25 -2.80
N LYS A 199 -11.03 28.62 -4.09
CA LYS A 199 -11.83 29.79 -4.51
C LYS A 199 -13.33 29.49 -4.62
N ASN A 200 -13.70 28.22 -4.71
CA ASN A 200 -15.08 27.77 -4.92
C ASN A 200 -15.70 27.21 -3.62
N SER A 201 -14.94 27.20 -2.52
CA SER A 201 -15.37 26.86 -1.15
C SER A 201 -15.61 28.11 -0.33
#